data_30101b1c4606cfed0db69bff827ba0ea
#
_entry.id   30101b1c4606cfed0db69bff827ba0ea
#
_cell.length_a   1.000
_cell.length_b   1.000
_cell.length_c   1.000
_cell.angle_alpha   90.00
_cell.angle_beta   90.00
_cell.angle_gamma   90.00
#
_symmetry.space_group_name_H-M   'P 1'
#
loop_
_entity.id
_entity.type
_entity.pdbx_description
1 polymer ?
#
loop_
_entity_poly.entity_id
_entity_poly.type
_entity_poly.pdbx_seq_one_letter_code
_entity_poly.pdbx_strand_id
1 'polypeptide(L)'
;NRGALAAIAGDNPQIRLCFGHMHRPIITQWQGRLCMTAPSAAMQIDLDLSPEGGDTFRMEAPGYLLHHYEHGILNTHVCQIPSDVTFAGPYPFVGSVNPSGPAR
;
A
#
# COMPACT_ATOMS: atom_id res chain seq x y z
N ASN A 1 -19.48 -4.49 -12.10
CA ASN A 1 -19.71 -4.05 -13.48
C ASN A 1 -18.75 -2.93 -13.84
N ARG A 2 -17.80 -3.20 -14.74
CA ARG A 2 -16.77 -2.26 -15.15
C ARG A 2 -17.34 -1.01 -15.82
N GLY A 3 -18.40 -1.18 -16.61
CA GLY A 3 -19.03 -0.06 -17.30
C GLY A 3 -19.68 0.94 -16.35
N ALA A 4 -20.35 0.44 -15.32
CA ALA A 4 -20.95 1.31 -14.31
C ALA A 4 -19.87 2.05 -13.51
N LEU A 5 -18.78 1.37 -13.14
CA LEU A 5 -17.67 2.00 -12.44
C LEU A 5 -17.00 3.07 -13.30
N ALA A 6 -16.79 2.79 -14.59
CA ALA A 6 -16.23 3.75 -15.52
C ALA A 6 -17.12 5.00 -15.64
N ALA A 7 -18.43 4.81 -15.70
CA ALA A 7 -19.38 5.91 -15.77
C ALA A 7 -19.37 6.78 -14.51
N ILE A 8 -19.27 6.16 -13.33
CA ILE A 8 -19.20 6.89 -12.07
C ILE A 8 -17.90 7.68 -11.97
N ALA A 9 -16.77 7.07 -12.32
CA ALA A 9 -15.48 7.76 -12.30
C ALA A 9 -15.37 8.86 -13.35
N GLY A 10 -16.15 8.74 -14.44
CA GLY A 10 -16.18 9.75 -15.51
C GLY A 10 -14.81 9.94 -16.14
N ASP A 11 -14.58 11.12 -16.67
CA ASP A 11 -13.34 11.49 -17.34
C ASP A 11 -12.33 12.16 -16.41
N ASN A 12 -12.52 12.03 -15.10
CA ASN A 12 -11.63 12.65 -14.12
C ASN A 12 -10.41 11.76 -13.84
N PRO A 13 -9.22 12.09 -14.38
CA PRO A 13 -8.02 11.28 -14.18
C PRO A 13 -7.45 11.39 -12.76
N GLN A 14 -7.94 12.33 -11.95
CA GLN A 14 -7.48 12.50 -10.56
C GLN A 14 -8.13 11.49 -9.60
N ILE A 15 -9.22 10.85 -10.02
CA ILE A 15 -9.86 9.83 -9.20
C ILE A 15 -8.96 8.60 -9.15
N ARG A 16 -8.65 8.18 -7.94
CA ARG A 16 -7.95 6.93 -7.67
C ARG A 16 -8.94 5.90 -7.15
N LEU A 17 -8.72 4.65 -7.52
CA LEU A 17 -9.56 3.55 -7.09
C LEU A 17 -8.77 2.65 -6.15
N CYS A 18 -9.34 2.41 -4.97
CA CYS A 18 -8.72 1.56 -3.95
C CYS A 18 -9.65 0.40 -3.66
N PHE A 19 -9.10 -0.79 -3.61
CA PHE A 19 -9.85 -2.02 -3.39
C PHE A 19 -9.22 -2.84 -2.26
N GLY A 20 -10.03 -3.65 -1.62
CA GLY A 20 -9.58 -4.67 -0.70
C GLY A 20 -9.63 -6.06 -1.33
N HIS A 21 -9.77 -7.08 -0.49
CA HIS A 21 -10.01 -8.49 -0.84
C HIS A 21 -8.79 -9.23 -1.41
N MET A 22 -7.91 -8.57 -2.13
CA MET A 22 -6.77 -9.24 -2.75
C MET A 22 -5.67 -9.62 -1.76
N HIS A 23 -5.70 -9.09 -0.54
CA HIS A 23 -4.71 -9.37 0.51
C HIS A 23 -3.27 -9.19 0.03
N ARG A 24 -3.03 -8.19 -0.80
CA ARG A 24 -1.71 -7.86 -1.32
C ARG A 24 -1.75 -6.45 -1.92
N PRO A 25 -0.73 -5.62 -1.68
CA PRO A 25 -0.64 -4.32 -2.35
C PRO A 25 -0.30 -4.54 -3.83
N ILE A 26 -1.22 -4.16 -4.69
CA ILE A 26 -1.06 -4.24 -6.14
C ILE A 26 -1.38 -2.86 -6.70
N ILE A 27 -0.53 -2.38 -7.60
CA ILE A 27 -0.71 -1.10 -8.25
C ILE A 27 -0.90 -1.35 -9.74
N THR A 28 -1.94 -0.76 -10.32
CA THR A 28 -2.23 -0.90 -11.74
C THR A 28 -2.87 0.38 -12.27
N GLN A 29 -3.00 0.46 -13.57
CA GLN A 29 -3.78 1.50 -14.24
C GLN A 29 -5.02 0.89 -14.87
N TRP A 30 -6.11 1.62 -14.77
CA TRP A 30 -7.35 1.25 -15.42
C TRP A 30 -8.05 2.53 -15.89
N GLN A 31 -8.36 2.59 -17.20
CA GLN A 31 -9.00 3.76 -17.79
C GLN A 31 -8.24 5.06 -17.51
N GLY A 32 -6.90 5.01 -17.57
CA GLY A 32 -6.04 6.16 -17.29
C GLY A 32 -5.95 6.56 -15.82
N ARG A 33 -6.51 5.78 -14.90
CA ARG A 33 -6.51 6.06 -13.47
C ARG A 33 -5.61 5.12 -12.72
N LEU A 34 -5.03 5.62 -11.66
CA LEU A 34 -4.29 4.79 -10.72
C LEU A 34 -5.27 3.96 -9.90
N CYS A 35 -5.03 2.65 -9.88
CA CYS A 35 -5.80 1.71 -9.09
C CYS A 35 -4.86 0.94 -8.18
N MET A 36 -5.31 0.66 -6.97
CA MET A 36 -4.48 -0.08 -6.02
C MET A 36 -5.34 -0.92 -5.09
N THR A 37 -4.76 -2.01 -4.63
CA THR A 37 -5.33 -2.81 -3.56
C THR A 37 -4.52 -2.63 -2.29
N ALA A 38 -5.19 -2.70 -1.15
CA ALA A 38 -4.53 -2.65 0.15
C ALA A 38 -4.00 -4.02 0.54
N PRO A 39 -2.90 -4.06 1.32
CA PRO A 39 -2.51 -5.31 1.97
C PRO A 39 -3.53 -5.70 3.03
N SER A 40 -3.49 -6.94 3.45
CA SER A 40 -4.34 -7.42 4.53
C SER A 40 -3.76 -7.04 5.89
N ALA A 41 -4.62 -6.86 6.85
CA ALA A 41 -4.22 -6.71 8.26
C ALA A 41 -3.99 -8.07 8.93
N ALA A 42 -4.04 -9.16 8.19
CA ALA A 42 -3.83 -10.52 8.69
C ALA A 42 -2.79 -11.25 7.83
N MET A 43 -3.23 -12.08 6.90
CA MET A 43 -2.33 -12.82 5.99
C MET A 43 -2.37 -12.19 4.60
N GLN A 44 -1.32 -12.41 3.83
CA GLN A 44 -1.25 -11.97 2.46
C GLN A 44 -1.40 -13.15 1.50
N ILE A 45 -1.97 -12.90 0.33
CA ILE A 45 -1.97 -13.88 -0.76
C ILE A 45 -0.53 -14.05 -1.26
N ASP A 46 -0.13 -15.29 -1.43
CA ASP A 46 1.21 -15.59 -1.96
C ASP A 46 1.33 -15.07 -3.39
N LEU A 47 2.44 -14.42 -3.68
CA LEU A 47 2.70 -13.91 -5.02
C LEU A 47 3.24 -15.04 -5.88
N ASP A 48 2.37 -15.64 -6.68
CA ASP A 48 2.72 -16.67 -7.63
C ASP A 48 2.06 -16.35 -8.96
N LEU A 49 2.87 -15.90 -9.92
CA LEU A 49 2.42 -15.50 -11.25
C LEU A 49 2.50 -16.63 -12.26
N SER A 50 2.81 -17.86 -11.82
CA SER A 50 2.84 -19.03 -12.71
C SER A 50 1.44 -19.44 -13.13
N PRO A 51 1.30 -20.11 -14.29
CA PRO A 51 -0.02 -20.62 -14.69
C PRO A 51 -0.63 -21.63 -13.70
N GLU A 52 0.23 -22.30 -12.93
CA GLU A 52 -0.17 -23.26 -11.88
C GLU A 52 -0.34 -22.60 -10.52
N GLY A 53 -0.16 -21.27 -10.43
CA GLY A 53 -0.31 -20.52 -9.20
C GLY A 53 -1.64 -20.81 -8.54
N GLY A 54 -1.62 -21.17 -7.29
CA GLY A 54 -2.79 -21.59 -6.53
C GLY A 54 -3.23 -20.57 -5.52
N ASP A 55 -4.31 -20.91 -4.83
CA ASP A 55 -4.90 -20.08 -3.78
C ASP A 55 -4.17 -20.32 -2.46
N THR A 56 -2.95 -19.82 -2.36
CA THR A 56 -2.15 -19.93 -1.14
C THR A 56 -1.94 -18.59 -0.49
N PHE A 57 -1.70 -18.60 0.81
CA PHE A 57 -1.41 -17.39 1.57
C PHE A 57 -0.14 -17.56 2.39
N ARG A 58 0.44 -16.43 2.77
CA ARG A 58 1.62 -16.38 3.63
C ARG A 58 1.36 -15.50 4.83
N MET A 59 2.05 -15.79 5.91
CA MET A 59 2.07 -14.95 7.10
C MET A 59 3.13 -13.85 6.92
N GLU A 60 2.94 -13.02 5.91
CA GLU A 60 3.75 -11.82 5.72
C GLU A 60 3.26 -10.71 6.65
N ALA A 61 4.06 -9.69 6.83
CA ALA A 61 3.71 -8.57 7.68
C ALA A 61 2.34 -7.98 7.29
N PRO A 62 1.42 -7.83 8.24
CA PRO A 62 0.15 -7.16 7.97
C PRO A 62 0.38 -5.69 7.67
N GLY A 63 -0.54 -5.08 6.94
CA GLY A 63 -0.33 -3.72 6.52
C GLY A 63 -1.61 -2.97 6.20
N TYR A 64 -1.43 -1.73 5.81
CA TYR A 64 -2.51 -0.85 5.40
C TYR A 64 -1.97 0.21 4.44
N LEU A 65 -2.87 0.93 3.78
CA LEU A 65 -2.53 2.10 2.98
C LEU A 65 -2.82 3.36 3.78
N LEU A 66 -1.90 4.30 3.74
CA LEU A 66 -2.09 5.64 4.28
C LEU A 66 -2.11 6.63 3.14
N HIS A 67 -3.25 7.28 2.94
CA HIS A 67 -3.40 8.32 1.93
C HIS A 67 -3.19 9.68 2.58
N HIS A 68 -2.27 10.45 2.06
CA HIS A 68 -1.95 11.78 2.56
C HIS A 68 -2.13 12.80 1.44
N TYR A 69 -3.01 13.76 1.66
CA TYR A 69 -3.30 14.83 0.71
C TYR A 69 -2.79 16.15 1.25
N GLU A 70 -1.91 16.79 0.48
CA GLU A 70 -1.35 18.09 0.85
C GLU A 70 -0.95 18.86 -0.41
N HIS A 71 -1.29 20.14 -0.44
CA HIS A 71 -0.94 21.03 -1.56
C HIS A 71 -1.37 20.49 -2.93
N GLY A 72 -2.55 19.90 -3.01
CA GLY A 72 -3.06 19.35 -4.26
C GLY A 72 -2.46 18.01 -4.66
N ILE A 73 -1.59 17.42 -3.83
CA ILE A 73 -0.93 16.16 -4.11
C ILE A 73 -1.43 15.10 -3.16
N LEU A 74 -1.86 13.98 -3.73
CA LEU A 74 -2.27 12.80 -2.97
C LEU A 74 -1.19 11.73 -3.07
N ASN A 75 -0.54 11.45 -1.95
CA ASN A 75 0.41 10.36 -1.85
C ASN A 75 -0.22 9.19 -1.11
N THR A 76 0.14 7.98 -1.52
CA THR A 76 -0.29 6.76 -0.84
C THR A 76 0.94 5.99 -0.38
N HIS A 77 0.97 5.70 0.91
CA HIS A 77 2.05 4.96 1.54
C HIS A 77 1.57 3.57 1.90
N VAL A 78 2.38 2.57 1.59
CA VAL A 78 2.16 1.20 2.08
C VAL A 78 2.84 1.09 3.43
N CYS A 79 2.06 0.86 4.47
CA CYS A 79 2.54 0.82 5.84
C CYS A 79 2.41 -0.59 6.39
N GLN A 80 3.35 -0.98 7.26
CA GLN A 80 3.29 -2.25 7.96
C GLN A 80 2.83 -2.05 9.38
N ILE A 81 2.02 -2.99 9.85
CA ILE A 81 1.60 -3.06 11.26
C ILE A 81 2.67 -3.85 12.00
N PRO A 82 3.28 -3.27 13.06
CA PRO A 82 4.24 -4.03 13.86
C PRO A 82 3.57 -5.27 14.48
N SER A 83 4.24 -6.42 14.36
CA SER A 83 3.78 -7.66 14.96
C SER A 83 4.92 -8.27 15.80
N ASP A 84 5.38 -9.46 15.46
CA ASP A 84 6.48 -10.10 16.17
C ASP A 84 7.86 -9.58 15.73
N VAL A 85 7.90 -8.74 14.71
CA VAL A 85 9.13 -8.13 14.22
C VAL A 85 9.42 -6.88 15.03
N THR A 86 10.64 -6.76 15.50
CA THR A 86 11.11 -5.56 16.18
C THR A 86 11.46 -4.50 15.15
N PHE A 87 10.77 -3.37 15.22
CA PHE A 87 11.07 -2.21 14.39
C PHE A 87 11.99 -1.28 15.18
N ALA A 88 13.20 -1.11 14.70
CA ALA A 88 14.15 -0.19 15.30
C ALA A 88 13.98 1.22 14.71
N GLY A 89 14.31 2.20 15.48
CA GLY A 89 14.19 3.61 15.08
C GLY A 89 12.96 4.29 15.70
N PRO A 90 12.68 5.51 15.26
CA PRO A 90 13.35 6.21 14.16
C PRO A 90 14.76 6.64 14.47
N TYR A 91 15.63 6.55 13.49
CA TYR A 91 17.00 7.03 13.58
C TYR A 91 17.18 8.21 12.62
N PRO A 92 17.85 9.30 13.02
CA PRO A 92 18.11 10.42 12.13
C PRO A 92 19.15 10.03 11.08
N PHE A 93 19.06 10.64 9.91
CA PHE A 93 20.15 10.55 8.95
C PHE A 93 21.37 11.30 9.45
N VAL A 94 22.55 10.95 8.92
CA VAL A 94 23.80 11.62 9.26
C VAL A 94 23.68 13.13 9.01
N GLY A 95 24.15 13.94 9.96
CA GLY A 95 24.05 15.40 9.90
C GLY A 95 22.85 15.99 10.64
N SER A 96 21.83 15.20 10.95
CA SER A 96 20.70 15.60 11.80
C SER A 96 20.81 15.00 13.20
N VAL A 97 21.89 14.32 13.50
CA VAL A 97 22.14 13.70 14.81
C VAL A 97 22.58 14.76 15.80
N ASN A 98 21.91 14.81 16.95
CA ASN A 98 22.42 15.53 18.10
C ASN A 98 23.49 14.69 18.76
N PRO A 99 24.77 15.13 18.76
CA PRO A 99 25.85 14.29 19.28
C PRO A 99 25.78 14.02 20.78
N SER A 100 24.97 14.77 21.52
CA SER A 100 24.77 14.58 22.96
C SER A 100 23.47 13.83 23.29
N GLY A 101 22.69 13.45 22.30
CA GLY A 101 21.42 12.77 22.49
C GLY A 101 21.41 11.34 21.93
N PRO A 102 20.46 10.49 22.37
CA PRO A 102 20.30 9.18 21.79
C PRO A 102 19.78 9.25 20.36
N ALA A 103 20.10 8.25 19.55
CA ALA A 103 19.50 8.09 18.23
C ALA A 103 17.99 7.86 18.39
N ARG A 104 17.21 8.41 17.47
CA ARG A 104 15.74 8.32 17.48
C ARG A 104 15.23 7.31 16.48
#